data_5d27e39178b3ec5382e31f3ef3789e8a
#
_entry.id   5d27e39178b3ec5382e31f3ef3789e8a
#
_cell.length_a   1.000
_cell.length_b   1.000
_cell.length_c   1.000
_cell.angle_alpha   90.00
_cell.angle_beta   90.00
_cell.angle_gamma   90.00
#
_symmetry.space_group_name_H-M   'P 1'
#
loop_
_entity.id
_entity.type
_entity.pdbx_description
1 polymer ?
#
loop_
_entity_poly.entity_id
_entity_poly.type
_entity_poly.pdbx_seq_one_letter_code
_entity_poly.pdbx_strand_id
1 'polypeptide(L)'
;MVGEQIIVSYKLHTRLELENTELSQLPNLNGFWKKDLEASSRFKREVIDGVPYKTAVIKKTVLTAQKSGKLEIDPIQVTCSIRITNQRNRRDPFANFFNSYNLREEKISSKSLKIDVKELPIPKPKQFNGAVGNFEISSKVDKNEIQANDALTYTIKLTGTGNIELIEAF
;
A
#
# COMPACT_ATOMS: atom_id res chain seq x y z
N MET A 1 3.50 -15.58 -7.49
CA MET A 1 3.00 -16.95 -7.19
C MET A 1 2.37 -16.97 -5.81
N VAL A 2 1.83 -18.13 -5.38
CA VAL A 2 1.29 -18.25 -4.01
C VAL A 2 2.37 -17.92 -2.98
N GLY A 3 2.03 -17.18 -1.93
CA GLY A 3 2.98 -16.71 -0.91
C GLY A 3 3.80 -15.48 -1.29
N GLU A 4 3.83 -15.08 -2.56
CA GLU A 4 4.54 -13.88 -3.00
C GLU A 4 3.82 -12.62 -2.55
N GLN A 5 4.59 -11.63 -2.13
CA GLN A 5 4.08 -10.34 -1.69
C GLN A 5 4.08 -9.32 -2.82
N ILE A 6 3.01 -8.56 -2.92
CA ILE A 6 2.88 -7.40 -3.79
C ILE A 6 2.47 -6.18 -2.99
N ILE A 7 2.92 -5.00 -3.42
CA ILE A 7 2.51 -3.74 -2.82
C ILE A 7 1.47 -3.07 -3.73
N VAL A 8 0.29 -2.83 -3.18
CA VAL A 8 -0.77 -2.09 -3.85
C VAL A 8 -0.85 -0.69 -3.26
N SER A 9 -0.83 0.32 -4.15
CA SER A 9 -0.94 1.72 -3.77
C SER A 9 -2.10 2.36 -4.52
N TYR A 10 -3.06 2.90 -3.77
CA TYR A 10 -4.16 3.66 -4.34
C TYR A 10 -3.78 5.15 -4.33
N LYS A 11 -3.66 5.71 -5.53
CA LYS A 11 -3.30 7.10 -5.74
C LYS A 11 -4.52 7.89 -6.18
N LEU A 12 -4.75 9.03 -5.53
CA LEU A 12 -5.73 10.02 -5.95
C LEU A 12 -5.04 11.11 -6.76
N HIS A 13 -5.52 11.35 -7.98
CA HIS A 13 -5.06 12.43 -8.84
C HIS A 13 -6.18 13.44 -9.01
N THR A 14 -5.91 14.70 -8.74
CA THR A 14 -6.91 15.77 -8.87
C THR A 14 -6.30 17.06 -9.42
N ARG A 15 -7.11 17.82 -10.15
CA ARG A 15 -6.80 19.21 -10.53
C ARG A 15 -7.59 20.23 -9.71
N LEU A 16 -8.54 19.74 -8.91
CA LEU A 16 -9.42 20.56 -8.10
C LEU A 16 -8.84 20.77 -6.70
N GLU A 17 -9.26 21.83 -6.03
CA GLU A 17 -9.00 22.03 -4.60
C GLU A 17 -9.94 21.14 -3.79
N LEU A 18 -9.35 20.18 -3.07
CA LEU A 18 -10.07 19.32 -2.16
C LEU A 18 -9.94 19.87 -0.75
N GLU A 19 -11.06 19.99 -0.06
CA GLU A 19 -11.13 20.36 1.35
C GLU A 19 -10.93 19.12 2.23
N ASN A 20 -11.58 18.02 1.84
CA ASN A 20 -11.49 16.74 2.55
C ASN A 20 -11.47 15.57 1.56
N THR A 21 -10.91 14.47 2.02
CA THR A 21 -10.85 13.19 1.27
C THR A 21 -11.03 12.07 2.27
N GLU A 22 -12.09 11.30 2.13
CA GLU A 22 -12.44 10.20 3.03
C GLU A 22 -12.60 8.89 2.26
N LEU A 23 -12.05 7.79 2.81
CA LEU A 23 -12.25 6.45 2.28
C LEU A 23 -13.68 5.99 2.66
N SER A 24 -14.59 5.99 1.70
CA SER A 24 -15.99 5.61 1.90
C SER A 24 -16.23 4.10 1.75
N GLN A 25 -15.40 3.40 0.97
CA GLN A 25 -15.45 1.95 0.86
C GLN A 25 -14.05 1.36 0.69
N LEU A 26 -13.71 0.38 1.54
CA LEU A 26 -12.48 -0.38 1.44
C LEU A 26 -12.61 -1.54 0.44
N PRO A 27 -11.53 -1.95 -0.21
CA PRO A 27 -11.54 -3.08 -1.13
C PRO A 27 -11.73 -4.40 -0.36
N ASN A 28 -12.47 -5.31 -0.95
CA ASN A 28 -12.50 -6.70 -0.51
C ASN A 28 -11.38 -7.45 -1.24
N LEU A 29 -10.46 -8.03 -0.49
CA LEU A 29 -9.22 -8.63 -1.00
C LEU A 29 -9.23 -10.15 -0.82
N ASN A 30 -10.26 -10.81 -1.36
CA ASN A 30 -10.45 -12.25 -1.26
C ASN A 30 -9.27 -13.01 -1.87
N GLY A 31 -8.72 -13.95 -1.09
CA GLY A 31 -7.57 -14.76 -1.50
C GLY A 31 -6.21 -14.12 -1.24
N PHE A 32 -6.22 -12.97 -0.56
CA PHE A 32 -5.00 -12.32 -0.08
C PHE A 32 -5.02 -12.19 1.44
N TRP A 33 -3.89 -12.43 2.06
CA TRP A 33 -3.58 -11.88 3.36
C TRP A 33 -3.08 -10.45 3.16
N LYS A 34 -3.50 -9.52 4.02
CA LYS A 34 -3.20 -8.09 3.87
C LYS A 34 -2.51 -7.51 5.11
N LYS A 35 -1.57 -6.61 4.87
CA LYS A 35 -0.92 -5.79 5.89
C LYS A 35 -0.90 -4.35 5.40
N ASP A 36 -1.60 -3.47 6.11
CA ASP A 36 -1.64 -2.05 5.75
C ASP A 36 -0.29 -1.39 6.08
N LEU A 37 0.16 -0.53 5.17
CA LEU A 37 1.34 0.30 5.33
C LEU A 37 0.91 1.75 5.51
N GLU A 38 1.75 2.52 6.20
CA GLU A 38 1.56 3.96 6.26
C GLU A 38 1.56 4.58 4.87
N ALA A 39 0.56 5.39 4.60
CA ALA A 39 0.43 6.15 3.38
C ALA A 39 0.55 7.64 3.69
N SER A 40 1.43 8.32 2.97
CA SER A 40 1.50 9.78 3.04
C SER A 40 0.36 10.37 2.23
N SER A 41 -0.71 10.83 2.90
CA SER A 41 -1.83 11.53 2.24
C SER A 41 -1.48 12.96 1.79
N ARG A 42 -0.21 13.36 1.91
CA ARG A 42 0.25 14.69 1.47
C ARG A 42 0.24 14.78 -0.05
N PHE A 43 -0.47 15.77 -0.57
CA PHE A 43 -0.52 16.06 -2.00
C PHE A 43 0.82 16.58 -2.52
N LYS A 44 1.28 16.03 -3.64
CA LYS A 44 2.46 16.48 -4.41
C LYS A 44 2.01 16.83 -5.83
N ARG A 45 2.73 17.74 -6.49
CA ARG A 45 2.50 18.01 -7.91
C ARG A 45 3.17 16.94 -8.75
N GLU A 46 2.43 16.39 -9.70
CA GLU A 46 2.89 15.36 -10.64
C GLU A 46 2.33 15.71 -12.03
N VAL A 47 3.15 15.56 -13.07
CA VAL A 47 2.69 15.76 -14.45
C VAL A 47 2.41 14.38 -15.04
N ILE A 48 1.18 14.16 -15.50
CA ILE A 48 0.72 12.91 -16.10
C ILE A 48 0.22 13.26 -17.51
N ASP A 49 0.83 12.66 -18.52
CA ASP A 49 0.52 12.91 -19.94
C ASP A 49 0.52 14.41 -20.30
N GLY A 50 1.50 15.17 -19.77
CA GLY A 50 1.63 16.60 -20.00
C GLY A 50 0.69 17.49 -19.18
N VAL A 51 -0.19 16.91 -18.36
CA VAL A 51 -1.17 17.62 -17.54
C VAL A 51 -0.73 17.63 -16.07
N PRO A 52 -0.68 18.81 -15.40
CA PRO A 52 -0.33 18.86 -13.99
C PRO A 52 -1.50 18.43 -13.10
N TYR A 53 -1.20 17.53 -12.15
CA TYR A 53 -2.11 17.06 -11.12
C TYR A 53 -1.53 17.27 -9.72
N LYS A 54 -2.41 17.35 -8.74
CA LYS A 54 -2.09 17.11 -7.33
C LYS A 54 -2.34 15.63 -7.07
N THR A 55 -1.32 14.90 -6.58
CA THR A 55 -1.36 13.45 -6.37
C THR A 55 -1.06 13.13 -4.91
N ALA A 56 -1.85 12.26 -4.31
CA ALA A 56 -1.61 11.71 -2.99
C ALA A 56 -1.82 10.19 -2.98
N VAL A 57 -1.02 9.47 -2.19
CA VAL A 57 -1.26 8.05 -1.91
C VAL A 57 -2.23 7.97 -0.74
N ILE A 58 -3.47 7.58 -1.00
CA ILE A 58 -4.55 7.54 -0.01
C ILE A 58 -4.60 6.22 0.76
N LYS A 59 -4.11 5.14 0.16
CA LYS A 59 -3.95 3.84 0.82
C LYS A 59 -2.81 3.06 0.20
N LYS A 60 -2.06 2.35 1.05
CA LYS A 60 -0.98 1.45 0.66
C LYS A 60 -1.08 0.17 1.49
N THR A 61 -1.01 -0.98 0.83
CA THR A 61 -1.12 -2.27 1.52
C THR A 61 -0.23 -3.31 0.86
N VAL A 62 0.35 -4.18 1.66
CA VAL A 62 1.02 -5.41 1.20
C VAL A 62 -0.05 -6.49 1.09
N LEU A 63 -0.07 -7.19 -0.02
CA LEU A 63 -0.92 -8.34 -0.26
C LEU A 63 -0.06 -9.57 -0.46
N THR A 64 -0.34 -10.65 0.27
CA THR A 64 0.27 -11.96 0.09
C THR A 64 -0.77 -12.92 -0.45
N ALA A 65 -0.56 -13.43 -1.66
CA ALA A 65 -1.50 -14.34 -2.29
C ALA A 65 -1.54 -15.68 -1.54
N GLN A 66 -2.74 -16.14 -1.14
CA GLN A 66 -2.93 -17.39 -0.38
C GLN A 66 -3.34 -18.57 -1.25
N LYS A 67 -3.79 -18.33 -2.48
CA LYS A 67 -4.20 -19.36 -3.43
C LYS A 67 -3.78 -18.99 -4.85
N SER A 68 -3.61 -20.00 -5.69
CA SER A 68 -3.36 -19.83 -7.13
C SER A 68 -4.64 -19.50 -7.89
N GLY A 69 -4.48 -19.11 -9.16
CA GLY A 69 -5.53 -18.76 -10.07
C GLY A 69 -5.75 -17.26 -10.21
N LYS A 70 -6.87 -16.88 -10.81
CA LYS A 70 -7.23 -15.48 -11.03
C LYS A 70 -7.82 -14.88 -9.77
N LEU A 71 -7.07 -13.96 -9.15
CA LEU A 71 -7.52 -13.18 -8.01
C LEU A 71 -7.85 -11.76 -8.45
N GLU A 72 -8.80 -11.14 -7.78
CA GLU A 72 -9.20 -9.76 -8.05
C GLU A 72 -8.88 -8.88 -6.85
N ILE A 73 -8.29 -7.72 -7.14
CA ILE A 73 -8.13 -6.62 -6.21
C ILE A 73 -9.27 -5.67 -6.46
N ASP A 74 -10.22 -5.62 -5.54
CA ASP A 74 -11.42 -4.82 -5.65
C ASP A 74 -11.13 -3.32 -5.64
N PRO A 75 -12.00 -2.50 -6.24
CA PRO A 75 -11.89 -1.06 -6.18
C PRO A 75 -12.06 -0.53 -4.76
N ILE A 76 -11.48 0.65 -4.49
CA ILE A 76 -11.84 1.47 -3.34
C ILE A 76 -12.76 2.59 -3.78
N GLN A 77 -13.58 3.10 -2.86
CA GLN A 77 -14.33 4.34 -3.06
C GLN A 77 -13.84 5.42 -2.12
N VAL A 78 -13.82 6.63 -2.66
CA VAL A 78 -13.38 7.84 -1.96
C VAL A 78 -14.43 8.90 -2.13
N THR A 79 -14.84 9.54 -1.05
CA THR A 79 -15.66 10.75 -1.05
C THR A 79 -14.73 11.95 -0.94
N CYS A 80 -14.80 12.84 -1.92
CA CYS A 80 -14.01 14.07 -1.98
C CYS A 80 -14.92 15.27 -1.80
N SER A 81 -14.62 16.15 -0.83
CA SER A 81 -15.28 17.45 -0.69
C SER A 81 -14.53 18.48 -1.51
N ILE A 82 -15.16 18.98 -2.56
CA ILE A 82 -14.59 19.93 -3.52
C ILE A 82 -15.07 21.33 -3.15
N ARG A 83 -14.13 22.27 -3.05
CA ARG A 83 -14.45 23.69 -2.86
C ARG A 83 -14.89 24.29 -4.17
N ILE A 84 -16.14 24.73 -4.25
CA ILE A 84 -16.69 25.46 -5.39
C ILE A 84 -16.75 26.95 -5.01
N THR A 85 -15.94 27.76 -5.68
CA THR A 85 -16.03 29.21 -5.59
C THR A 85 -17.17 29.68 -6.49
N ASN A 86 -18.26 30.14 -5.93
CA ASN A 86 -19.32 30.78 -6.73
C ASN A 86 -18.78 32.09 -7.29
N GLN A 87 -18.57 32.13 -8.59
CA GLN A 87 -18.40 33.43 -9.30
C GLN A 87 -19.73 34.17 -9.25
N ARG A 88 -20.05 34.80 -8.11
CA ARG A 88 -21.21 35.69 -8.02
C ARG A 88 -20.80 37.08 -8.47
N ASN A 89 -21.63 37.59 -9.35
CA ASN A 89 -21.80 38.97 -9.84
C ASN A 89 -20.88 40.02 -9.21
N ARG A 90 -20.00 40.56 -10.04
CA ARG A 90 -19.08 41.69 -9.78
C ARG A 90 -19.78 43.01 -9.35
N ARG A 91 -21.10 42.97 -9.03
CA ARG A 91 -21.89 44.19 -8.72
C ARG A 91 -22.13 44.46 -7.24
N ASP A 92 -21.74 43.54 -6.34
CA ASP A 92 -21.94 43.75 -4.90
C ASP A 92 -20.57 43.90 -4.19
N PRO A 93 -20.21 45.13 -3.73
CA PRO A 93 -18.95 45.37 -3.03
C PRO A 93 -18.83 44.61 -1.69
N PHE A 94 -19.96 44.22 -1.08
CA PHE A 94 -20.00 43.52 0.19
C PHE A 94 -20.03 41.98 0.06
N ALA A 95 -20.23 41.44 -1.14
CA ALA A 95 -20.24 40.00 -1.39
C ALA A 95 -18.88 39.36 -1.09
N ASN A 96 -17.79 40.13 -1.07
CA ASN A 96 -16.45 39.64 -0.73
C ASN A 96 -16.21 39.46 0.77
N PHE A 97 -17.03 40.04 1.64
CA PHE A 97 -16.90 39.91 3.08
C PHE A 97 -17.48 38.57 3.62
N PHE A 98 -18.41 37.98 2.89
CA PHE A 98 -18.98 36.68 3.18
C PHE A 98 -18.54 35.70 2.10
N ASN A 99 -17.26 35.34 2.11
CA ASN A 99 -16.66 34.39 1.15
C ASN A 99 -17.19 32.95 1.47
N SER A 100 -18.50 32.76 1.22
CA SER A 100 -19.14 31.46 1.35
C SER A 100 -18.81 30.61 0.12
N TYR A 101 -17.87 29.70 0.29
CA TYR A 101 -17.67 28.61 -0.66
C TYR A 101 -18.70 27.52 -0.37
N ASN A 102 -19.22 26.91 -1.42
CA ASN A 102 -20.04 25.71 -1.28
C ASN A 102 -19.13 24.48 -1.39
N LEU A 103 -19.33 23.53 -0.51
CA LEU A 103 -18.72 22.21 -0.64
C LEU A 103 -19.63 21.33 -1.48
N ARG A 104 -19.05 20.68 -2.45
CA ARG A 104 -19.70 19.64 -3.24
C ARG A 104 -19.00 18.32 -2.96
N GLU A 105 -19.76 17.34 -2.59
CA GLU A 105 -19.26 15.97 -2.41
C GLU A 105 -19.34 15.19 -3.71
N GLU A 106 -18.23 14.57 -4.08
CA GLU A 106 -18.12 13.67 -5.21
C GLU A 106 -17.56 12.32 -4.76
N LYS A 107 -18.22 11.25 -5.16
CA LYS A 107 -17.77 9.88 -4.92
C LYS A 107 -17.07 9.37 -6.17
N ILE A 108 -15.84 8.92 -5.98
CA ILE A 108 -15.01 8.34 -7.03
C ILE A 108 -14.59 6.94 -6.64
N SER A 109 -14.43 6.07 -7.63
CA SER A 109 -14.01 4.69 -7.42
C SER A 109 -12.76 4.40 -8.26
N SER A 110 -11.83 3.62 -7.73
CA SER A 110 -10.73 3.09 -8.52
C SER A 110 -11.24 1.98 -9.45
N LYS A 111 -10.39 1.55 -10.37
CA LYS A 111 -10.63 0.33 -11.16
C LYS A 111 -10.26 -0.90 -10.34
N SER A 112 -10.90 -2.05 -10.61
CA SER A 112 -10.42 -3.34 -10.16
C SER A 112 -9.20 -3.79 -10.97
N LEU A 113 -8.36 -4.64 -10.35
CA LEU A 113 -7.21 -5.25 -11.02
C LEU A 113 -7.29 -6.76 -10.86
N LYS A 114 -7.04 -7.48 -11.96
CA LYS A 114 -6.97 -8.96 -11.96
C LYS A 114 -5.52 -9.38 -11.99
N ILE A 115 -5.18 -10.30 -11.11
CA ILE A 115 -3.84 -10.86 -10.96
C ILE A 115 -3.92 -12.36 -11.17
N ASP A 116 -3.07 -12.90 -12.04
CA ASP A 116 -2.91 -14.33 -12.23
C ASP A 116 -1.80 -14.85 -11.31
N VAL A 117 -2.19 -15.58 -10.28
CA VAL A 117 -1.30 -16.13 -9.26
C VAL A 117 -0.91 -17.55 -9.63
N LYS A 118 0.36 -17.76 -9.94
CA LYS A 118 0.91 -19.07 -10.28
C LYS A 118 1.00 -19.95 -9.04
N GLU A 119 0.92 -21.26 -9.24
CA GLU A 119 1.20 -22.26 -8.21
C GLU A 119 2.68 -22.27 -7.82
N LEU A 120 2.96 -22.80 -6.66
CA LEU A 120 4.33 -23.06 -6.25
C LEU A 120 4.94 -24.19 -7.10
N PRO A 121 6.24 -24.14 -7.39
CA PRO A 121 6.93 -25.21 -8.13
C PRO A 121 6.77 -26.58 -7.46
N ILE A 122 6.66 -27.60 -8.30
CA ILE A 122 6.60 -29.01 -7.86
C ILE A 122 7.86 -29.72 -8.39
N PRO A 123 8.54 -30.58 -7.59
CA PRO A 123 8.26 -30.92 -6.19
C PRO A 123 8.67 -29.81 -5.21
N LYS A 124 7.90 -29.66 -4.13
CA LYS A 124 8.27 -28.77 -3.03
C LYS A 124 9.46 -29.36 -2.24
N PRO A 125 10.41 -28.52 -1.79
CA PRO A 125 11.45 -28.98 -0.87
C PRO A 125 10.85 -29.62 0.39
N LYS A 126 11.49 -30.67 0.92
CA LYS A 126 10.98 -31.40 2.12
C LYS A 126 10.80 -30.51 3.35
N GLN A 127 11.62 -29.48 3.47
CA GLN A 127 11.61 -28.52 4.61
C GLN A 127 10.94 -27.19 4.26
N PHE A 128 10.11 -27.15 3.20
CA PHE A 128 9.42 -25.94 2.82
C PHE A 128 8.34 -25.60 3.85
N ASN A 129 8.50 -24.46 4.51
CA ASN A 129 7.63 -23.94 5.56
C ASN A 129 6.70 -22.80 5.09
N GLY A 130 6.63 -22.53 3.78
CA GLY A 130 5.74 -21.50 3.22
C GLY A 130 6.42 -20.17 2.90
N ALA A 131 7.71 -20.00 3.20
CA ALA A 131 8.44 -18.80 2.87
C ALA A 131 8.66 -18.68 1.35
N VAL A 132 8.24 -17.55 0.76
CA VAL A 132 8.38 -17.25 -0.67
C VAL A 132 8.97 -15.86 -0.83
N GLY A 133 10.11 -15.78 -1.52
CA GLY A 133 10.84 -14.52 -1.72
C GLY A 133 12.30 -14.76 -2.03
N ASN A 134 13.07 -13.68 -2.00
CA ASN A 134 14.53 -13.71 -2.10
C ASN A 134 15.10 -13.42 -0.72
N PHE A 135 15.80 -14.39 -0.14
CA PHE A 135 16.34 -14.30 1.20
C PHE A 135 17.84 -14.54 1.20
N GLU A 136 18.55 -13.80 2.04
CA GLU A 136 19.96 -13.98 2.34
C GLU A 136 20.11 -14.25 3.82
N ILE A 137 20.92 -15.25 4.16
CA ILE A 137 21.23 -15.59 5.53
C ILE A 137 22.72 -15.34 5.79
N SER A 138 23.02 -14.72 6.90
CA SER A 138 24.38 -14.55 7.41
C SER A 138 24.42 -14.88 8.89
N SER A 139 25.57 -15.36 9.34
CA SER A 139 25.75 -15.70 10.74
C SER A 139 27.10 -15.22 11.26
N LYS A 140 27.16 -14.92 12.54
CA LYS A 140 28.40 -14.56 13.22
C LYS A 140 28.36 -15.01 14.68
N VAL A 141 29.54 -15.24 15.22
CA VAL A 141 29.77 -15.44 16.65
C VAL A 141 30.44 -14.19 17.23
N ASP A 142 30.21 -13.91 18.49
CA ASP A 142 30.84 -12.78 19.20
C ASP A 142 32.29 -13.10 19.63
N LYS A 143 32.62 -14.37 19.79
CA LYS A 143 33.95 -14.84 20.20
C LYS A 143 34.41 -16.03 19.36
N ASN A 144 35.69 -16.04 18.95
CA ASN A 144 36.28 -17.15 18.21
C ASN A 144 36.95 -18.20 19.13
N GLU A 145 37.25 -17.78 20.38
CA GLU A 145 37.85 -18.64 21.41
C GLU A 145 37.08 -18.47 22.69
N ILE A 146 36.75 -19.56 23.34
CA ILE A 146 35.99 -19.61 24.59
C ILE A 146 36.60 -20.65 25.53
N GLN A 147 36.48 -20.42 26.85
CA GLN A 147 36.79 -21.42 27.86
C GLN A 147 35.57 -22.27 28.18
N ALA A 148 35.80 -23.44 28.77
CA ALA A 148 34.71 -24.26 29.24
C ALA A 148 33.80 -23.51 30.23
N ASN A 149 32.46 -23.58 29.99
CA ASN A 149 31.40 -22.84 30.68
C ASN A 149 31.27 -21.34 30.33
N ASP A 150 32.02 -20.83 29.36
CA ASP A 150 31.80 -19.47 28.88
C ASP A 150 30.52 -19.41 27.98
N ALA A 151 29.82 -18.28 28.05
CA ALA A 151 28.71 -17.99 27.15
C ALA A 151 29.22 -17.48 25.79
N LEU A 152 28.59 -17.95 24.72
CA LEU A 152 28.79 -17.54 23.34
C LEU A 152 27.48 -16.99 22.78
N THR A 153 27.58 -15.84 22.07
CA THR A 153 26.43 -15.31 21.35
C THR A 153 26.56 -15.67 19.86
N TYR A 154 25.64 -16.50 19.37
CA TYR A 154 25.50 -16.82 17.95
C TYR A 154 24.38 -15.97 17.35
N THR A 155 24.72 -15.09 16.43
CA THR A 155 23.77 -14.21 15.77
C THR A 155 23.51 -14.69 14.36
N ILE A 156 22.26 -14.99 14.04
CA ILE A 156 21.79 -15.28 12.68
C ILE A 156 21.02 -14.07 12.18
N LYS A 157 21.40 -13.54 11.02
CA LYS A 157 20.72 -12.44 10.36
C LYS A 157 20.11 -12.93 9.06
N LEU A 158 18.80 -12.82 8.96
CA LEU A 158 18.03 -13.08 7.75
C LEU A 158 17.60 -11.74 7.14
N THR A 159 17.92 -11.52 5.86
CA THR A 159 17.51 -10.33 5.11
C THR A 159 16.88 -10.75 3.79
N GLY A 160 15.96 -9.93 3.26
CA GLY A 160 15.34 -10.26 1.97
C GLY A 160 14.05 -9.52 1.70
N THR A 161 13.43 -9.93 0.59
CA THR A 161 12.12 -9.45 0.16
C THR A 161 11.19 -10.65 0.02
N GLY A 162 9.97 -10.54 0.56
CA GLY A 162 8.99 -11.62 0.55
C GLY A 162 8.29 -11.76 1.90
N ASN A 163 7.62 -12.89 2.10
CA ASN A 163 6.84 -13.15 3.31
C ASN A 163 7.72 -13.66 4.47
N ILE A 164 8.74 -12.89 4.83
CA ILE A 164 9.71 -13.21 5.90
C ILE A 164 9.04 -13.55 7.24
N GLU A 165 7.82 -13.05 7.46
CA GLU A 165 7.04 -13.30 8.68
C GLU A 165 6.59 -14.76 8.84
N LEU A 166 6.64 -15.56 7.76
CA LEU A 166 6.35 -17.00 7.80
C LEU A 166 7.58 -17.85 8.09
N ILE A 167 8.76 -17.25 8.21
CA ILE A 167 9.98 -17.98 8.59
C ILE A 167 10.01 -18.06 10.11
N GLU A 168 9.83 -19.28 10.62
CA GLU A 168 9.94 -19.54 12.05
C GLU A 168 11.37 -19.33 12.53
N ALA A 169 11.52 -18.88 13.79
CA ALA A 169 12.84 -18.74 14.41
C ALA A 169 13.51 -20.12 14.53
N PHE A 170 14.81 -20.15 14.28
CA PHE A 170 15.64 -21.35 14.34
C PHE A 170 15.91 -21.79 15.79
#